data_c02621f43d2bf0d9658f22d0610d4f2c
#
_entry.id   c02621f43d2bf0d9658f22d0610d4f2c
#
_cell.length_a   1.000
_cell.length_b   1.000
_cell.length_c   1.000
_cell.angle_alpha   90.00
_cell.angle_beta   90.00
_cell.angle_gamma   90.00
#
_symmetry.space_group_name_H-M   'P 1'
#
loop_
_entity.id
_entity.type
_entity.pdbx_description
1 polymer ?
#
loop_
_entity_poly.entity_id
_entity_poly.type
_entity_poly.pdbx_seq_one_letter_code
_entity_poly.pdbx_strand_id
1 'polypeptide(L)'
;MEENKKPLAEGEEKEETVSKNFIEREIDKDLAEGVYDHVQTRFPPEPNGYLHIGHAKSIILNSGRAKEYTGKFNLRFDDTNPTKEKTEFVESIIEDVKWLGADFEDRLFFASNYFQQMYECAVLLIKKGKAFVCDLTADQIREYRGDFNNPGKESPYRNRSIEENLQLFEEMKEGKYADGEKVLRAKIDMASPNINMRDPVIYRVAHMHHHNTGDKWCIYPMYDFAHPIEDAIEHITHSICTLEFEDHRPLYDWVVKECEFENPPRQIEFAKMYLTNVITGKRYIKKLVEDKIVDGWDDPRLVTIAALRRRGYTPESIRRFVELAGVSKADNSIDSAMLEYCLREDLKLKKSRVMAILDPVKLVIDNYPEGQIEELDAPNNMENEELGSRKIPFGRELYIEREDFMEEPPKKYFRLFPGNEVRLMNAYFVTCTGCEKDADGNVTVVHCTYDPETKSGSGFNARKVKGTIHWVAAQTALKAEVRLYENLVDEEKGKLNADGTLNLNPNSLRVLKECYLEPGLKEAKPFESFQFVRNGYFCVDCRDSEPGKPVFNRIVSLKSSFKLPK
;
A
#
# COMPACT_ATOMS: atom_id res chain seq x y z
N MET A 1 36.86 59.08 -9.49
CA MET A 1 35.66 58.83 -8.66
C MET A 1 35.38 57.34 -8.75
N GLU A 2 35.89 56.61 -7.76
CA GLU A 2 35.70 55.14 -7.62
C GLU A 2 34.42 54.94 -6.80
N GLU A 3 33.44 54.30 -7.40
CA GLU A 3 32.23 53.86 -6.69
C GLU A 3 32.44 52.48 -6.08
N ASN A 4 32.42 52.45 -4.73
CA ASN A 4 32.42 51.28 -3.90
C ASN A 4 31.19 50.39 -4.15
N LYS A 5 31.41 49.20 -4.68
CA LYS A 5 30.44 48.10 -4.62
C LYS A 5 30.61 47.37 -3.28
N LYS A 6 29.63 47.51 -2.38
CA LYS A 6 29.44 46.64 -1.22
C LYS A 6 29.16 45.21 -1.65
N PRO A 7 29.70 44.18 -1.00
CA PRO A 7 29.30 42.81 -1.21
C PRO A 7 27.90 42.59 -0.66
N LEU A 8 27.08 41.87 -1.45
CA LEU A 8 25.76 41.35 -1.05
C LEU A 8 25.97 40.26 0.01
N ALA A 9 25.24 40.38 1.11
CA ALA A 9 25.19 39.39 2.17
C ALA A 9 24.70 38.02 1.65
N GLU A 10 25.38 36.98 2.08
CA GLU A 10 24.96 35.59 1.91
C GLU A 10 23.54 35.43 2.45
N GLY A 11 22.68 34.87 1.59
CA GLY A 11 21.30 34.59 1.94
C GLY A 11 21.24 33.50 3.00
N GLU A 12 20.66 33.82 4.14
CA GLU A 12 20.13 32.83 5.07
C GLU A 12 19.13 31.95 4.31
N GLU A 13 19.43 30.68 4.13
CA GLU A 13 18.45 29.66 3.76
C GLU A 13 17.38 29.70 4.86
N LYS A 14 16.20 30.20 4.51
CA LYS A 14 15.04 30.03 5.35
C LYS A 14 14.73 28.54 5.38
N GLU A 15 15.06 27.88 6.49
CA GLU A 15 14.43 26.60 6.81
C GLU A 15 12.91 26.82 6.71
N GLU A 16 12.27 26.21 5.71
CA GLU A 16 10.83 26.07 5.66
C GLU A 16 10.42 25.28 6.90
N THR A 17 9.98 25.96 7.95
CA THR A 17 9.38 25.33 9.13
C THR A 17 8.11 24.64 8.68
N VAL A 18 8.20 23.34 8.41
CA VAL A 18 7.04 22.50 8.11
C VAL A 18 6.08 22.61 9.29
N SER A 19 4.88 23.10 9.03
CA SER A 19 3.87 23.28 10.07
C SER A 19 3.51 21.92 10.69
N LYS A 20 3.76 21.77 12.00
CA LYS A 20 3.42 20.56 12.76
C LYS A 20 1.91 20.28 12.70
N ASN A 21 1.54 19.03 12.43
CA ASN A 21 0.16 18.59 12.50
C ASN A 21 -0.34 18.50 13.96
N PHE A 22 -1.63 18.24 14.14
CA PHE A 22 -2.23 18.26 15.48
C PHE A 22 -1.70 17.13 16.40
N ILE A 23 -1.31 15.96 15.84
CA ILE A 23 -0.74 14.84 16.63
C ILE A 23 0.65 15.25 17.16
N GLU A 24 1.48 15.84 16.32
CA GLU A 24 2.80 16.34 16.71
C GLU A 24 2.70 17.40 17.81
N ARG A 25 1.71 18.29 17.70
CA ARG A 25 1.46 19.31 18.74
C ARG A 25 1.02 18.71 20.07
N GLU A 26 0.18 17.66 20.05
CA GLU A 26 -0.21 16.97 21.29
C GLU A 26 0.98 16.21 21.91
N ILE A 27 1.80 15.54 21.12
CA ILE A 27 3.01 14.88 21.60
C ILE A 27 3.98 15.90 22.21
N ASP A 28 4.25 17.01 21.52
CA ASP A 28 5.13 18.08 22.03
C ASP A 28 4.63 18.64 23.37
N LYS A 29 3.32 18.85 23.48
CA LYS A 29 2.69 19.34 24.70
C LYS A 29 2.87 18.36 25.85
N ASP A 30 2.57 17.07 25.63
CA ASP A 30 2.67 16.05 26.66
C ASP A 30 4.11 15.87 27.16
N LEU A 31 5.09 15.93 26.26
CA LEU A 31 6.51 15.90 26.64
C LEU A 31 6.94 17.17 27.41
N ALA A 32 6.49 18.35 26.97
CA ALA A 32 6.82 19.61 27.61
C ALA A 32 6.19 19.77 29.02
N GLU A 33 4.98 19.23 29.21
CA GLU A 33 4.27 19.22 30.49
C GLU A 33 4.74 18.09 31.42
N GLY A 34 5.62 17.18 30.93
CA GLY A 34 6.11 16.02 31.68
C GLY A 34 5.07 14.96 31.93
N VAL A 35 4.03 14.90 31.09
CA VAL A 35 3.02 13.81 31.12
C VAL A 35 3.70 12.48 30.76
N TYR A 36 4.58 12.52 29.77
CA TYR A 36 5.45 11.41 29.38
C TYR A 36 6.89 11.88 29.25
N ASP A 37 7.84 10.98 29.48
CA ASP A 37 9.28 11.20 29.32
C ASP A 37 9.83 10.63 28.00
N HIS A 38 9.01 9.91 27.26
CA HIS A 38 9.35 9.29 25.99
C HIS A 38 8.10 9.18 25.09
N VAL A 39 8.30 8.75 23.84
CA VAL A 39 7.22 8.42 22.89
C VAL A 39 7.25 6.93 22.57
N GLN A 40 6.14 6.26 22.82
CA GLN A 40 5.94 4.86 22.41
C GLN A 40 4.59 4.72 21.75
N THR A 41 4.62 4.23 20.51
CA THR A 41 3.42 4.04 19.67
C THR A 41 3.31 2.58 19.22
N ARG A 42 2.20 2.22 18.64
CA ARG A 42 1.99 0.85 18.14
C ARG A 42 1.10 0.81 16.90
N PHE A 43 1.20 -0.28 16.14
CA PHE A 43 0.23 -0.68 15.13
C PHE A 43 -0.40 -2.02 15.58
N PRO A 44 -1.73 -2.07 15.86
CA PRO A 44 -2.40 -3.23 16.44
C PRO A 44 -3.35 -3.91 15.42
N PRO A 45 -2.86 -4.59 14.36
CA PRO A 45 -3.73 -5.22 13.39
C PRO A 45 -4.40 -6.48 13.93
N GLU A 46 -5.68 -6.73 13.58
CA GLU A 46 -6.27 -8.06 13.65
C GLU A 46 -5.67 -8.95 12.56
N PRO A 47 -5.21 -10.19 12.86
CA PRO A 47 -4.65 -11.11 11.87
C PRO A 47 -5.75 -11.84 11.07
N ASN A 48 -6.65 -11.09 10.44
CA ASN A 48 -7.85 -11.56 9.74
C ASN A 48 -7.88 -11.22 8.25
N GLY A 49 -6.74 -10.84 7.65
CA GLY A 49 -6.58 -10.53 6.24
C GLY A 49 -5.33 -9.72 5.95
N TYR A 50 -5.04 -9.55 4.67
CA TYR A 50 -3.92 -8.75 4.20
C TYR A 50 -4.13 -7.25 4.48
N LEU A 51 -3.03 -6.55 4.75
CA LEU A 51 -3.04 -5.09 4.88
C LEU A 51 -3.23 -4.43 3.51
N HIS A 52 -3.80 -3.23 3.52
CA HIS A 52 -4.00 -2.41 2.33
C HIS A 52 -3.45 -1.00 2.52
N ILE A 53 -3.44 -0.20 1.47
CA ILE A 53 -2.91 1.17 1.46
C ILE A 53 -3.46 2.07 2.60
N GLY A 54 -4.69 1.84 3.06
CA GLY A 54 -5.25 2.55 4.22
C GLY A 54 -4.51 2.24 5.52
N HIS A 55 -4.06 1.00 5.72
CA HIS A 55 -3.25 0.60 6.87
C HIS A 55 -1.83 1.19 6.80
N ALA A 56 -1.28 1.38 5.59
CA ALA A 56 0.03 1.99 5.41
C ALA A 56 0.10 3.39 6.06
N LYS A 57 -0.98 4.18 5.98
CA LYS A 57 -1.05 5.49 6.67
C LYS A 57 -0.88 5.33 8.18
N SER A 58 -1.55 4.39 8.81
CA SER A 58 -1.45 4.13 10.25
C SER A 58 -0.05 3.65 10.65
N ILE A 59 0.53 2.73 9.87
CA ILE A 59 1.88 2.20 10.11
C ILE A 59 2.92 3.32 10.01
N ILE A 60 2.90 4.09 8.92
CA ILE A 60 3.85 5.17 8.65
C ILE A 60 3.72 6.28 9.69
N LEU A 61 2.48 6.62 10.08
CA LEU A 61 2.23 7.65 11.09
C LEU A 61 2.78 7.23 12.47
N ASN A 62 2.42 6.04 12.94
CA ASN A 62 2.86 5.54 14.25
C ASN A 62 4.38 5.33 14.30
N SER A 63 4.94 4.59 13.34
CA SER A 63 6.39 4.33 13.29
C SER A 63 7.19 5.62 13.03
N GLY A 64 6.66 6.53 12.21
CA GLY A 64 7.26 7.82 11.91
C GLY A 64 7.34 8.71 13.16
N ARG A 65 6.25 8.80 13.94
CA ARG A 65 6.26 9.56 15.21
C ARG A 65 7.25 8.97 16.21
N ALA A 66 7.23 7.65 16.40
CA ALA A 66 8.22 7.00 17.27
C ALA A 66 9.65 7.36 16.84
N LYS A 67 9.97 7.25 15.56
CA LYS A 67 11.30 7.56 15.02
C LYS A 67 11.69 9.03 15.20
N GLU A 68 10.78 9.97 14.92
CA GLU A 68 11.02 11.41 15.02
C GLU A 68 11.37 11.85 16.45
N TYR A 69 10.69 11.26 17.42
CA TYR A 69 10.93 11.55 18.85
C TYR A 69 11.92 10.59 19.51
N THR A 70 12.71 9.84 18.74
CA THR A 70 13.70 8.86 19.25
C THR A 70 13.07 7.84 20.21
N GLY A 71 11.82 7.54 19.98
CA GLY A 71 10.99 6.64 20.79
C GLY A 71 10.93 5.22 20.23
N LYS A 72 9.89 4.47 20.63
CA LYS A 72 9.72 3.07 20.27
C LYS A 72 8.41 2.83 19.52
N PHE A 73 8.43 1.87 18.59
CA PHE A 73 7.26 1.42 17.85
C PHE A 73 7.04 -0.08 18.09
N ASN A 74 5.82 -0.47 18.45
CA ASN A 74 5.42 -1.86 18.67
C ASN A 74 4.55 -2.36 17.53
N LEU A 75 4.69 -3.63 17.17
CA LEU A 75 3.71 -4.37 16.39
C LEU A 75 2.99 -5.34 17.33
N ARG A 76 1.68 -5.14 17.53
CA ARG A 76 0.87 -6.02 18.36
C ARG A 76 -0.29 -6.59 17.56
N PHE A 77 -0.37 -7.91 17.48
CA PHE A 77 -1.54 -8.56 16.91
C PHE A 77 -2.69 -8.55 17.90
N ASP A 78 -3.81 -7.94 17.51
CA ASP A 78 -5.06 -8.06 18.24
C ASP A 78 -5.71 -9.39 17.88
N ASP A 79 -5.31 -10.43 18.60
CA ASP A 79 -5.80 -11.79 18.48
C ASP A 79 -6.79 -12.17 19.61
N THR A 80 -7.61 -11.22 20.02
CA THR A 80 -8.65 -11.43 21.04
C THR A 80 -9.84 -12.24 20.54
N ASN A 81 -10.03 -12.37 19.24
CA ASN A 81 -11.15 -13.09 18.63
C ASN A 81 -10.71 -14.39 17.93
N PRO A 82 -10.90 -15.57 18.57
CA PRO A 82 -10.39 -16.85 18.06
C PRO A 82 -10.98 -17.32 16.73
N THR A 83 -12.04 -16.67 16.23
CA THR A 83 -12.77 -17.15 15.05
C THR A 83 -12.16 -16.78 13.70
N LYS A 84 -11.18 -15.86 13.65
CA LYS A 84 -10.79 -15.20 12.39
C LYS A 84 -9.31 -15.28 12.06
N GLU A 85 -8.49 -15.87 12.91
CA GLU A 85 -7.04 -15.75 12.87
C GLU A 85 -6.39 -16.86 12.06
N LYS A 86 -5.41 -16.49 11.22
CA LYS A 86 -4.62 -17.42 10.43
C LYS A 86 -3.15 -17.01 10.43
N THR A 87 -2.25 -17.97 10.57
CA THR A 87 -0.78 -17.78 10.54
C THR A 87 -0.32 -17.06 9.26
N GLU A 88 -0.91 -17.39 8.12
CA GLU A 88 -0.65 -16.72 6.84
C GLU A 88 -0.78 -15.18 6.94
N PHE A 89 -1.81 -14.70 7.64
CA PHE A 89 -2.03 -13.26 7.78
C PHE A 89 -1.01 -12.61 8.72
N VAL A 90 -0.61 -13.31 9.78
CA VAL A 90 0.44 -12.84 10.70
C VAL A 90 1.75 -12.64 9.93
N GLU A 91 2.19 -13.64 9.16
CA GLU A 91 3.42 -13.58 8.36
C GLU A 91 3.38 -12.44 7.33
N SER A 92 2.27 -12.32 6.59
CA SER A 92 2.09 -11.25 5.60
C SER A 92 2.13 -9.87 6.24
N ILE A 93 1.49 -9.68 7.39
CA ILE A 93 1.48 -8.39 8.10
C ILE A 93 2.88 -8.01 8.58
N ILE A 94 3.64 -8.96 9.14
CA ILE A 94 5.02 -8.73 9.55
C ILE A 94 5.88 -8.29 8.37
N GLU A 95 5.76 -8.98 7.24
CA GLU A 95 6.49 -8.65 6.02
C GLU A 95 6.13 -7.26 5.50
N ASP A 96 4.84 -6.92 5.46
CA ASP A 96 4.34 -5.63 4.99
C ASP A 96 4.81 -4.48 5.87
N VAL A 97 4.78 -4.63 7.21
CA VAL A 97 5.25 -3.61 8.17
C VAL A 97 6.75 -3.35 7.99
N LYS A 98 7.55 -4.42 7.89
CA LYS A 98 9.00 -4.33 7.64
C LYS A 98 9.31 -3.70 6.28
N TRP A 99 8.58 -4.09 5.25
CA TRP A 99 8.75 -3.54 3.90
C TRP A 99 8.47 -2.04 3.85
N LEU A 100 7.47 -1.54 4.58
CA LEU A 100 7.21 -0.10 4.73
C LEU A 100 8.30 0.65 5.51
N GLY A 101 9.28 -0.06 6.07
CA GLY A 101 10.40 0.51 6.83
C GLY A 101 10.05 0.83 8.28
N ALA A 102 8.98 0.26 8.81
CA ALA A 102 8.62 0.36 10.22
C ALA A 102 9.38 -0.71 11.01
N ASP A 103 10.29 -0.27 11.87
CA ASP A 103 11.12 -1.14 12.69
C ASP A 103 10.50 -1.26 14.09
N PHE A 104 10.12 -2.48 14.46
CA PHE A 104 9.63 -2.83 15.79
C PHE A 104 10.66 -3.68 16.58
N GLU A 105 11.85 -3.96 16.02
CA GLU A 105 12.92 -4.76 16.64
C GLU A 105 12.38 -6.11 17.17
N ASP A 106 12.46 -6.32 18.51
CA ASP A 106 11.89 -7.46 19.23
C ASP A 106 10.51 -7.20 19.84
N ARG A 107 9.93 -6.02 19.59
CA ARG A 107 8.63 -5.59 20.13
C ARG A 107 7.46 -6.07 19.28
N LEU A 108 7.41 -7.39 19.09
CA LEU A 108 6.30 -8.12 18.49
C LEU A 108 5.47 -8.77 19.58
N PHE A 109 4.20 -8.36 19.70
CA PHE A 109 3.32 -8.81 20.78
C PHE A 109 2.02 -9.40 20.22
N PHE A 110 1.34 -10.18 21.07
CA PHE A 110 0.01 -10.69 20.83
C PHE A 110 -0.89 -10.33 22.02
N ALA A 111 -2.11 -9.88 21.76
CA ALA A 111 -3.09 -9.58 22.79
C ALA A 111 -3.33 -10.78 23.71
N SER A 112 -3.35 -12.00 23.14
CA SER A 112 -3.51 -13.25 23.88
C SER A 112 -2.43 -13.52 24.92
N ASN A 113 -1.25 -12.89 24.82
CA ASN A 113 -0.22 -12.99 25.85
C ASN A 113 -0.63 -12.33 27.16
N TYR A 114 -1.61 -11.43 27.11
CA TYR A 114 -2.10 -10.63 28.26
C TYR A 114 -3.44 -11.12 28.82
N PHE A 115 -3.98 -12.24 28.33
CA PHE A 115 -5.29 -12.74 28.77
C PHE A 115 -5.38 -12.94 30.29
N GLN A 116 -4.28 -13.33 30.95
CA GLN A 116 -4.27 -13.48 32.41
C GLN A 116 -4.37 -12.11 33.12
N GLN A 117 -3.62 -11.11 32.67
CA GLN A 117 -3.68 -9.76 33.21
C GLN A 117 -5.05 -9.10 32.96
N MET A 118 -5.64 -9.32 31.77
CA MET A 118 -6.99 -8.86 31.45
C MET A 118 -8.04 -9.49 32.37
N TYR A 119 -7.89 -10.80 32.65
CA TYR A 119 -8.76 -11.49 33.61
C TYR A 119 -8.63 -10.89 35.01
N GLU A 120 -7.42 -10.60 35.48
CA GLU A 120 -7.14 -9.99 36.77
C GLU A 120 -7.73 -8.57 36.85
N CYS A 121 -7.64 -7.77 35.78
CA CYS A 121 -8.30 -6.47 35.68
C CYS A 121 -9.83 -6.62 35.79
N ALA A 122 -10.42 -7.59 35.12
CA ALA A 122 -11.87 -7.85 35.23
C ALA A 122 -12.28 -8.24 36.65
N VAL A 123 -11.51 -9.09 37.31
CA VAL A 123 -11.72 -9.44 38.74
C VAL A 123 -11.61 -8.19 39.63
N LEU A 124 -10.63 -7.32 39.38
CA LEU A 124 -10.50 -6.05 40.09
C LEU A 124 -11.75 -5.17 39.93
N LEU A 125 -12.27 -5.04 38.71
CA LEU A 125 -13.49 -4.27 38.44
C LEU A 125 -14.70 -4.87 39.20
N ILE A 126 -14.84 -6.20 39.27
CA ILE A 126 -15.90 -6.84 40.05
C ILE A 126 -15.75 -6.50 41.55
N LYS A 127 -14.55 -6.62 42.11
CA LYS A 127 -14.25 -6.29 43.51
C LYS A 127 -14.54 -4.83 43.85
N LYS A 128 -14.37 -3.92 42.89
CA LYS A 128 -14.74 -2.49 43.02
C LYS A 128 -16.23 -2.21 42.81
N GLY A 129 -17.04 -3.23 42.50
CA GLY A 129 -18.45 -3.07 42.14
C GLY A 129 -18.66 -2.35 40.81
N LYS A 130 -17.65 -2.39 39.91
CA LYS A 130 -17.62 -1.73 38.61
C LYS A 130 -17.88 -2.69 37.45
N ALA A 131 -18.13 -3.97 37.71
CA ALA A 131 -18.54 -4.97 36.72
C ALA A 131 -19.47 -6.00 37.32
N PHE A 132 -20.33 -6.57 36.49
CA PHE A 132 -21.32 -7.58 36.89
C PHE A 132 -21.53 -8.62 35.79
N VAL A 133 -21.82 -9.85 36.18
CA VAL A 133 -22.21 -10.92 35.27
C VAL A 133 -23.70 -10.76 34.91
N CYS A 134 -23.99 -10.83 33.62
CA CYS A 134 -25.32 -10.62 33.05
C CYS A 134 -25.75 -11.84 32.23
N ASP A 135 -26.99 -12.28 32.46
CA ASP A 135 -27.57 -13.45 31.78
C ASP A 135 -28.49 -13.04 30.60
N LEU A 136 -28.55 -11.76 30.26
CA LEU A 136 -29.29 -11.29 29.10
C LEU A 136 -28.59 -11.76 27.79
N THR A 137 -29.38 -12.18 26.84
CA THR A 137 -28.91 -12.48 25.49
C THR A 137 -28.41 -11.23 24.77
N ALA A 138 -27.66 -11.42 23.70
CA ALA A 138 -27.15 -10.29 22.89
C ALA A 138 -28.27 -9.37 22.37
N ASP A 139 -29.43 -9.94 21.98
CA ASP A 139 -30.58 -9.16 21.52
C ASP A 139 -31.26 -8.39 22.67
N GLN A 140 -31.40 -9.00 23.84
CA GLN A 140 -31.90 -8.34 25.03
C GLN A 140 -30.95 -7.20 25.48
N ILE A 141 -29.63 -7.42 25.46
CA ILE A 141 -28.64 -6.37 25.77
C ILE A 141 -28.80 -5.21 24.80
N ARG A 142 -28.98 -5.48 23.50
CA ARG A 142 -29.21 -4.43 22.49
C ARG A 142 -30.49 -3.64 22.77
N GLU A 143 -31.60 -4.32 23.12
CA GLU A 143 -32.85 -3.67 23.50
C GLU A 143 -32.67 -2.80 24.75
N TYR A 144 -32.06 -3.35 25.80
CA TYR A 144 -31.86 -2.65 27.08
C TYR A 144 -30.92 -1.44 26.94
N ARG A 145 -29.93 -1.51 26.02
CA ARG A 145 -29.02 -0.42 25.76
C ARG A 145 -29.70 0.83 25.19
N GLY A 146 -30.83 0.66 24.50
CA GLY A 146 -31.53 1.74 23.83
C GLY A 146 -30.83 2.27 22.61
N ASP A 147 -31.18 3.47 22.18
CA ASP A 147 -30.64 4.15 21.02
C ASP A 147 -30.26 5.61 21.35
N PHE A 148 -29.92 6.41 20.33
CA PHE A 148 -29.51 7.82 20.51
C PHE A 148 -30.63 8.71 21.07
N ASN A 149 -31.93 8.34 20.85
CA ASN A 149 -33.08 9.10 21.28
C ASN A 149 -33.64 8.60 22.62
N ASN A 150 -33.36 7.34 22.98
CA ASN A 150 -33.90 6.68 24.15
C ASN A 150 -32.76 6.22 25.06
N PRO A 151 -32.77 6.58 26.36
CA PRO A 151 -31.82 6.09 27.33
C PRO A 151 -31.92 4.57 27.48
N GLY A 152 -30.87 3.94 27.96
CA GLY A 152 -30.87 2.54 28.26
C GLY A 152 -31.66 2.20 29.55
N LYS A 153 -31.96 0.92 29.70
CA LYS A 153 -32.57 0.33 30.90
C LYS A 153 -31.53 -0.49 31.64
N GLU A 154 -31.54 -0.44 32.96
CA GLU A 154 -30.68 -1.28 33.77
C GLU A 154 -31.07 -2.77 33.63
N SER A 155 -30.04 -3.62 33.54
CA SER A 155 -30.22 -5.06 33.57
C SER A 155 -30.76 -5.52 34.96
N PRO A 156 -31.65 -6.49 35.03
CA PRO A 156 -32.08 -7.08 36.31
C PRO A 156 -30.90 -7.69 37.09
N TYR A 157 -29.78 -7.99 36.43
CA TYR A 157 -28.59 -8.58 37.03
C TYR A 157 -27.55 -7.55 37.49
N ARG A 158 -27.79 -6.27 37.25
CA ARG A 158 -26.82 -5.17 37.49
C ARG A 158 -26.41 -5.04 38.96
N ASN A 159 -27.28 -5.43 39.85
CA ASN A 159 -27.11 -5.23 41.31
C ASN A 159 -26.86 -6.54 42.08
N ARG A 160 -26.34 -7.59 41.38
CA ARG A 160 -25.78 -8.78 42.02
C ARG A 160 -24.68 -8.40 43.00
N SER A 161 -24.51 -9.17 44.08
CA SER A 161 -23.43 -8.95 45.05
C SER A 161 -22.05 -9.16 44.41
N ILE A 162 -21.03 -8.59 45.02
CA ILE A 162 -19.64 -8.79 44.56
C ILE A 162 -19.27 -10.28 44.60
N GLU A 163 -19.65 -10.96 45.69
CA GLU A 163 -19.36 -12.38 45.91
C GLU A 163 -20.01 -13.24 44.82
N GLU A 164 -21.27 -12.98 44.50
CA GLU A 164 -22.00 -13.70 43.45
C GLU A 164 -21.35 -13.47 42.08
N ASN A 165 -20.99 -12.22 41.75
CA ASN A 165 -20.33 -11.89 40.49
C ASN A 165 -18.94 -12.54 40.36
N LEU A 166 -18.14 -12.60 41.45
CA LEU A 166 -16.86 -13.29 41.45
C LEU A 166 -17.01 -14.78 41.21
N GLN A 167 -17.97 -15.42 41.89
CA GLN A 167 -18.26 -16.82 41.68
C GLN A 167 -18.70 -17.13 40.24
N LEU A 168 -19.67 -16.38 39.72
CA LEU A 168 -20.15 -16.56 38.35
C LEU A 168 -19.08 -16.33 37.29
N PHE A 169 -18.18 -15.34 37.49
CA PHE A 169 -17.12 -15.07 36.55
C PHE A 169 -16.04 -16.16 36.57
N GLU A 170 -15.72 -16.74 37.74
CA GLU A 170 -14.85 -17.91 37.83
C GLU A 170 -15.50 -19.12 37.13
N GLU A 171 -16.81 -19.36 37.34
CA GLU A 171 -17.56 -20.42 36.69
C GLU A 171 -17.62 -20.24 35.16
N MET A 172 -17.66 -18.99 34.65
CA MET A 172 -17.53 -18.69 33.21
C MET A 172 -16.16 -19.14 32.70
N LYS A 173 -15.08 -18.83 33.42
CA LYS A 173 -13.71 -19.22 33.06
C LYS A 173 -13.52 -20.75 33.11
N GLU A 174 -14.15 -21.43 34.04
CA GLU A 174 -14.14 -22.90 34.16
C GLU A 174 -15.00 -23.60 33.07
N GLY A 175 -15.69 -22.85 32.20
CA GLY A 175 -16.46 -23.40 31.10
C GLY A 175 -17.80 -24.00 31.49
N LYS A 176 -18.38 -23.58 32.62
CA LYS A 176 -19.68 -24.11 33.11
C LYS A 176 -20.90 -23.59 32.34
N TYR A 177 -20.71 -22.57 31.49
CA TYR A 177 -21.80 -21.94 30.75
C TYR A 177 -21.60 -22.06 29.24
N ALA A 178 -22.70 -22.19 28.51
CA ALA A 178 -22.69 -22.24 27.06
C ALA A 178 -22.37 -20.87 26.43
N ASP A 179 -21.95 -20.89 25.15
CA ASP A 179 -21.70 -19.68 24.37
C ASP A 179 -22.93 -18.77 24.37
N GLY A 180 -22.73 -17.51 24.73
CA GLY A 180 -23.80 -16.50 24.79
C GLY A 180 -24.72 -16.60 26.00
N GLU A 181 -24.55 -17.56 26.91
CA GLU A 181 -25.41 -17.72 28.10
C GLU A 181 -25.12 -16.64 29.15
N LYS A 182 -23.86 -16.27 29.33
CA LYS A 182 -23.42 -15.23 30.25
C LYS A 182 -22.37 -14.34 29.63
N VAL A 183 -22.36 -13.08 30.02
CA VAL A 183 -21.34 -12.08 29.69
C VAL A 183 -20.97 -11.29 30.95
N LEU A 184 -19.74 -10.75 30.97
CA LEU A 184 -19.36 -9.74 31.97
C LEU A 184 -19.58 -8.36 31.36
N ARG A 185 -20.28 -7.48 32.09
CA ARG A 185 -20.53 -6.09 31.68
C ARG A 185 -19.87 -5.12 32.66
N ALA A 186 -19.30 -4.04 32.12
CA ALA A 186 -18.92 -2.90 32.95
C ALA A 186 -20.16 -2.22 33.52
N LYS A 187 -20.07 -1.73 34.77
CA LYS A 187 -21.16 -0.99 35.44
C LYS A 187 -20.83 0.49 35.41
N ILE A 188 -21.36 1.21 34.46
CA ILE A 188 -21.05 2.63 34.21
C ILE A 188 -22.33 3.49 34.33
N ASP A 189 -22.99 3.78 33.21
CA ASP A 189 -24.16 4.66 33.17
C ASP A 189 -25.09 4.30 32.00
N MET A 190 -26.25 3.74 32.29
CA MET A 190 -27.27 3.37 31.28
C MET A 190 -27.98 4.58 30.66
N ALA A 191 -27.85 5.78 31.25
CA ALA A 191 -28.40 7.02 30.72
C ALA A 191 -27.42 7.85 29.92
N SER A 192 -26.16 7.38 29.78
CA SER A 192 -25.12 8.10 29.04
C SER A 192 -25.57 8.42 27.62
N PRO A 193 -25.32 9.64 27.10
CA PRO A 193 -25.51 9.96 25.69
C PRO A 193 -24.59 9.15 24.77
N ASN A 194 -23.41 8.73 25.27
CA ASN A 194 -22.51 7.84 24.56
C ASN A 194 -22.93 6.37 24.79
N ILE A 195 -23.41 5.71 23.74
CA ILE A 195 -23.88 4.32 23.79
C ILE A 195 -22.79 3.36 24.27
N ASN A 196 -21.53 3.63 23.99
CA ASN A 196 -20.40 2.79 24.42
C ASN A 196 -20.20 2.81 25.95
N MET A 197 -20.78 3.79 26.66
CA MET A 197 -20.72 3.91 28.12
C MET A 197 -21.91 3.27 28.82
N ARG A 198 -22.90 2.71 28.08
CA ARG A 198 -24.10 2.10 28.61
C ARG A 198 -23.87 0.65 28.99
N ASP A 199 -23.18 0.42 30.09
CA ASP A 199 -22.82 -0.90 30.64
C ASP A 199 -22.36 -1.87 29.55
N PRO A 200 -21.23 -1.58 28.84
CA PRO A 200 -20.76 -2.39 27.73
C PRO A 200 -20.35 -3.81 28.17
N VAL A 201 -20.49 -4.77 27.27
CA VAL A 201 -19.92 -6.11 27.44
C VAL A 201 -18.41 -6.02 27.38
N ILE A 202 -17.71 -6.57 28.36
CA ILE A 202 -16.24 -6.59 28.44
C ILE A 202 -15.65 -8.01 28.33
N TYR A 203 -16.44 -9.06 28.67
CA TYR A 203 -16.08 -10.47 28.44
C TYR A 203 -17.29 -11.25 27.92
N ARG A 204 -17.02 -12.26 27.09
CA ARG A 204 -17.99 -13.23 26.57
C ARG A 204 -17.51 -14.66 26.76
N VAL A 205 -18.43 -15.62 26.85
CA VAL A 205 -18.14 -17.05 26.76
C VAL A 205 -18.07 -17.45 25.29
N ALA A 206 -17.01 -18.17 24.93
CA ALA A 206 -16.82 -18.75 23.59
C ALA A 206 -15.91 -20.00 23.69
N HIS A 207 -16.47 -21.18 23.45
CA HIS A 207 -15.72 -22.45 23.46
C HIS A 207 -15.10 -22.68 22.10
N MET A 208 -13.93 -22.09 21.89
CA MET A 208 -13.21 -22.12 20.62
C MET A 208 -11.72 -22.30 20.83
N HIS A 209 -11.10 -23.07 19.95
CA HIS A 209 -9.63 -23.19 19.90
C HIS A 209 -9.00 -21.88 19.46
N HIS A 210 -8.05 -21.37 20.24
CA HIS A 210 -7.31 -20.14 19.93
C HIS A 210 -5.91 -20.48 19.36
N HIS A 211 -5.48 -19.84 18.28
CA HIS A 211 -4.25 -20.15 17.57
C HIS A 211 -2.99 -20.09 18.45
N ASN A 212 -2.97 -19.24 19.48
CA ASN A 212 -1.81 -19.04 20.35
C ASN A 212 -1.97 -19.69 21.73
N THR A 213 -3.17 -19.68 22.32
CA THR A 213 -3.42 -20.18 23.67
C THR A 213 -4.10 -21.56 23.71
N GLY A 214 -4.47 -22.12 22.55
CA GLY A 214 -5.17 -23.41 22.46
C GLY A 214 -6.54 -23.38 23.14
N ASP A 215 -6.83 -24.40 23.94
CA ASP A 215 -8.09 -24.55 24.66
C ASP A 215 -8.02 -24.08 26.12
N LYS A 216 -6.99 -23.27 26.47
CA LYS A 216 -6.79 -22.78 27.85
C LYS A 216 -7.90 -21.84 28.30
N TRP A 217 -8.49 -21.09 27.39
CA TRP A 217 -9.52 -20.08 27.65
C TRP A 217 -10.82 -20.43 26.95
N CYS A 218 -11.95 -20.23 27.64
CA CYS A 218 -13.30 -20.28 27.08
C CYS A 218 -14.08 -18.98 27.33
N ILE A 219 -13.41 -17.96 27.88
CA ILE A 219 -13.89 -16.59 27.97
C ILE A 219 -12.88 -15.68 27.30
N TYR A 220 -13.37 -14.71 26.55
CA TYR A 220 -12.54 -13.79 25.78
C TYR A 220 -12.93 -12.34 26.04
N PRO A 221 -11.95 -11.44 26.21
CA PRO A 221 -12.22 -10.01 26.39
C PRO A 221 -12.77 -9.42 25.08
N MET A 222 -13.62 -8.40 25.23
CA MET A 222 -14.05 -7.58 24.11
C MET A 222 -12.98 -6.53 23.79
N TYR A 223 -12.90 -6.09 22.54
CA TYR A 223 -11.91 -5.14 22.05
C TYR A 223 -11.76 -3.89 22.94
N ASP A 224 -12.87 -3.24 23.29
CA ASP A 224 -12.86 -2.00 24.09
C ASP A 224 -12.33 -2.17 25.51
N PHE A 225 -12.29 -3.40 26.01
CA PHE A 225 -11.69 -3.73 27.29
C PHE A 225 -10.22 -4.18 27.15
N ALA A 226 -9.92 -4.99 26.16
CA ALA A 226 -8.57 -5.52 25.93
C ALA A 226 -7.58 -4.42 25.52
N HIS A 227 -7.93 -3.64 24.52
CA HIS A 227 -7.06 -2.68 23.87
C HIS A 227 -6.42 -1.63 24.82
N PRO A 228 -7.16 -0.94 25.72
CA PRO A 228 -6.55 -0.04 26.69
C PRO A 228 -5.62 -0.74 27.69
N ILE A 229 -5.91 -1.98 28.06
CA ILE A 229 -5.07 -2.77 28.97
C ILE A 229 -3.77 -3.16 28.28
N GLU A 230 -3.82 -3.61 27.05
CA GLU A 230 -2.65 -3.92 26.22
C GLU A 230 -1.73 -2.71 26.06
N ASP A 231 -2.32 -1.56 25.70
CA ASP A 231 -1.56 -0.32 25.55
C ASP A 231 -0.85 0.07 26.87
N ALA A 232 -1.54 -0.06 28.00
CA ALA A 232 -0.98 0.26 29.32
C ALA A 232 0.15 -0.72 29.72
N ILE A 233 -0.02 -2.03 29.49
CA ILE A 233 1.00 -3.05 29.78
C ILE A 233 2.25 -2.85 28.93
N GLU A 234 2.09 -2.48 27.68
CA GLU A 234 3.18 -2.24 26.72
C GLU A 234 3.82 -0.85 26.88
N HIS A 235 3.39 -0.05 27.84
CA HIS A 235 3.86 1.33 28.07
C HIS A 235 3.68 2.25 26.86
N ILE A 236 2.63 2.04 26.08
CA ILE A 236 2.25 2.95 24.99
C ILE A 236 1.91 4.31 25.60
N THR A 237 2.53 5.37 25.09
CA THR A 237 2.26 6.74 25.51
C THR A 237 1.14 7.36 24.69
N HIS A 238 1.24 7.26 23.37
CA HIS A 238 0.29 7.83 22.43
C HIS A 238 -0.33 6.71 21.58
N SER A 239 -1.57 6.40 21.91
CA SER A 239 -2.41 5.41 21.24
C SER A 239 -3.08 6.05 20.03
N ILE A 240 -2.36 6.12 18.90
CA ILE A 240 -2.81 6.80 17.68
C ILE A 240 -3.65 5.83 16.84
N CYS A 241 -4.92 6.15 16.59
CA CYS A 241 -5.88 5.31 15.89
C CYS A 241 -6.78 6.12 14.93
N THR A 242 -7.73 5.46 14.27
CA THR A 242 -8.66 6.12 13.34
C THR A 242 -9.89 6.69 14.05
N LEU A 243 -10.55 7.69 13.44
CA LEU A 243 -11.70 8.42 13.99
C LEU A 243 -12.88 7.53 14.38
N GLU A 244 -12.98 6.31 13.86
CA GLU A 244 -14.02 5.37 14.27
C GLU A 244 -13.99 5.03 15.78
N PHE A 245 -12.86 5.25 16.44
CA PHE A 245 -12.68 5.02 17.87
C PHE A 245 -12.85 6.28 18.73
N GLU A 246 -13.20 7.42 18.17
CA GLU A 246 -13.39 8.66 18.93
C GLU A 246 -14.48 8.52 20.00
N ASP A 247 -15.62 7.93 19.64
CA ASP A 247 -16.71 7.65 20.60
C ASP A 247 -16.36 6.53 21.60
N HIS A 248 -15.33 5.73 21.33
CA HIS A 248 -14.83 4.70 22.23
C HIS A 248 -13.83 5.23 23.27
N ARG A 249 -13.21 6.40 23.05
CA ARG A 249 -12.20 6.98 23.95
C ARG A 249 -12.67 7.13 25.40
N PRO A 250 -13.91 7.58 25.71
CA PRO A 250 -14.35 7.64 27.10
C PRO A 250 -14.33 6.29 27.82
N LEU A 251 -14.64 5.20 27.10
CA LEU A 251 -14.54 3.83 27.63
C LEU A 251 -13.09 3.41 27.81
N TYR A 252 -12.23 3.72 26.84
CA TYR A 252 -10.78 3.50 26.93
C TYR A 252 -10.20 4.14 28.21
N ASP A 253 -10.46 5.42 28.41
CA ASP A 253 -10.00 6.18 29.59
C ASP A 253 -10.56 5.60 30.89
N TRP A 254 -11.84 5.18 30.88
CA TRP A 254 -12.48 4.56 32.03
C TRP A 254 -11.81 3.23 32.39
N VAL A 255 -11.51 2.37 31.42
CA VAL A 255 -10.86 1.07 31.66
C VAL A 255 -9.46 1.28 32.27
N VAL A 256 -8.63 2.13 31.67
CA VAL A 256 -7.29 2.41 32.18
C VAL A 256 -7.32 2.92 33.63
N LYS A 257 -8.23 3.86 33.91
CA LYS A 257 -8.40 4.44 35.24
C LYS A 257 -8.88 3.41 36.26
N GLU A 258 -9.94 2.65 35.95
CA GLU A 258 -10.55 1.74 36.89
C GLU A 258 -9.70 0.47 37.11
N CYS A 259 -8.88 0.08 36.12
CA CYS A 259 -7.85 -0.97 36.27
C CYS A 259 -6.57 -0.49 36.95
N GLU A 260 -6.50 0.79 37.38
CA GLU A 260 -5.44 1.38 38.22
C GLU A 260 -4.06 1.34 37.58
N PHE A 261 -3.96 1.57 36.26
CA PHE A 261 -2.67 1.74 35.60
C PHE A 261 -2.03 3.09 35.94
N GLU A 262 -0.76 3.08 36.38
CA GLU A 262 -0.04 4.27 36.84
C GLU A 262 0.26 5.28 35.71
N ASN A 263 0.58 4.78 34.52
CA ASN A 263 0.95 5.58 33.34
C ASN A 263 -0.09 5.38 32.23
N PRO A 264 -1.25 6.07 32.30
CA PRO A 264 -2.33 5.88 31.34
C PRO A 264 -1.88 6.36 29.94
N PRO A 265 -2.06 5.51 28.90
CA PRO A 265 -1.84 5.93 27.52
C PRO A 265 -2.89 6.99 27.11
N ARG A 266 -2.52 7.87 26.17
CA ARG A 266 -3.44 8.84 25.57
C ARG A 266 -3.90 8.37 24.19
N GLN A 267 -5.20 8.17 24.00
CA GLN A 267 -5.77 7.90 22.68
C GLN A 267 -5.91 9.20 21.87
N ILE A 268 -5.44 9.16 20.61
CA ILE A 268 -5.54 10.27 19.66
C ILE A 268 -6.05 9.71 18.32
N GLU A 269 -7.09 10.32 17.76
CA GLU A 269 -7.72 9.84 16.55
C GLU A 269 -7.42 10.75 15.35
N PHE A 270 -7.25 10.10 14.19
CA PHE A 270 -7.09 10.77 12.89
C PHE A 270 -8.04 10.19 11.84
N ALA A 271 -8.34 10.99 10.82
CA ALA A 271 -9.25 10.58 9.74
C ALA A 271 -8.67 9.45 8.88
N LYS A 272 -9.54 8.50 8.52
CA LYS A 272 -9.21 7.46 7.54
C LYS A 272 -8.86 8.08 6.18
N MET A 273 -8.06 7.36 5.44
CA MET A 273 -7.73 7.69 4.06
C MET A 273 -8.57 6.84 3.12
N TYR A 274 -9.41 7.49 2.33
CA TYR A 274 -10.17 6.85 1.27
C TYR A 274 -9.54 7.20 -0.07
N LEU A 275 -9.34 6.21 -0.94
CA LEU A 275 -8.88 6.41 -2.30
C LEU A 275 -10.03 6.21 -3.29
N THR A 276 -10.05 7.06 -4.31
CA THR A 276 -10.95 6.88 -5.45
C THR A 276 -10.58 5.62 -6.24
N ASN A 277 -11.57 5.01 -6.89
CA ASN A 277 -11.40 3.93 -7.87
C ASN A 277 -10.66 2.67 -7.39
N VAL A 278 -10.50 2.47 -6.07
CA VAL A 278 -9.86 1.28 -5.49
C VAL A 278 -10.79 0.50 -4.57
N ILE A 279 -10.53 -0.79 -4.43
CA ILE A 279 -11.26 -1.70 -3.55
C ILE A 279 -10.38 -1.98 -2.32
N THR A 280 -10.84 -1.54 -1.13
CA THR A 280 -10.15 -1.78 0.15
C THR A 280 -10.95 -2.68 1.09
N GLY A 281 -12.24 -2.88 0.83
CA GLY A 281 -13.11 -3.69 1.69
C GLY A 281 -12.76 -5.17 1.63
N LYS A 282 -12.34 -5.75 2.77
CA LYS A 282 -11.94 -7.16 2.88
C LYS A 282 -12.98 -8.14 2.31
N ARG A 283 -14.29 -7.87 2.53
CA ARG A 283 -15.39 -8.69 1.99
C ARG A 283 -15.36 -8.76 0.46
N TYR A 284 -15.12 -7.65 -0.20
CA TYR A 284 -15.05 -7.58 -1.66
C TYR A 284 -13.79 -8.28 -2.19
N ILE A 285 -12.62 -8.03 -1.57
CA ILE A 285 -11.36 -8.66 -1.98
C ILE A 285 -11.45 -10.18 -1.82
N LYS A 286 -11.95 -10.66 -0.67
CA LYS A 286 -12.17 -12.09 -0.43
C LYS A 286 -13.03 -12.72 -1.53
N LYS A 287 -14.15 -12.06 -1.89
CA LYS A 287 -15.04 -12.55 -2.96
C LYS A 287 -14.34 -12.56 -4.31
N LEU A 288 -13.55 -11.55 -4.66
CA LEU A 288 -12.78 -11.51 -5.91
C LEU A 288 -11.78 -12.67 -6.02
N VAL A 289 -11.14 -13.04 -4.89
CA VAL A 289 -10.21 -14.19 -4.82
C VAL A 289 -10.98 -15.52 -4.94
N GLU A 290 -12.09 -15.68 -4.20
CA GLU A 290 -12.92 -16.88 -4.22
C GLU A 290 -13.54 -17.14 -5.61
N ASP A 291 -14.00 -16.08 -6.28
CA ASP A 291 -14.56 -16.12 -7.62
C ASP A 291 -13.48 -16.20 -8.72
N LYS A 292 -12.19 -16.24 -8.36
CA LYS A 292 -11.03 -16.29 -9.27
C LYS A 292 -10.99 -15.14 -10.29
N ILE A 293 -11.51 -13.99 -9.93
CA ILE A 293 -11.43 -12.75 -10.72
C ILE A 293 -10.01 -12.16 -10.61
N VAL A 294 -9.39 -12.36 -9.45
CA VAL A 294 -7.99 -12.05 -9.17
C VAL A 294 -7.26 -13.32 -8.70
N ASP A 295 -5.95 -13.39 -8.93
CA ASP A 295 -5.12 -14.58 -8.66
C ASP A 295 -4.83 -14.81 -7.18
N GLY A 296 -5.11 -13.84 -6.33
CA GLY A 296 -4.86 -13.90 -4.90
C GLY A 296 -4.90 -12.52 -4.26
N TRP A 297 -4.59 -12.45 -2.98
CA TRP A 297 -4.53 -11.19 -2.23
C TRP A 297 -3.38 -10.27 -2.67
N ASP A 298 -2.39 -10.80 -3.36
CA ASP A 298 -1.24 -10.10 -3.93
C ASP A 298 -1.37 -9.82 -5.43
N ASP A 299 -2.57 -10.00 -6.02
CA ASP A 299 -2.80 -9.66 -7.42
C ASP A 299 -2.51 -8.17 -7.67
N PRO A 300 -1.64 -7.83 -8.66
CA PRO A 300 -1.22 -6.45 -8.93
C PRO A 300 -2.34 -5.44 -9.24
N ARG A 301 -3.58 -5.88 -9.43
CA ARG A 301 -4.77 -5.03 -9.59
C ARG A 301 -5.37 -4.57 -8.26
N LEU A 302 -4.97 -5.19 -7.15
CA LEU A 302 -5.42 -4.83 -5.81
C LEU A 302 -4.53 -3.74 -5.19
N VAL A 303 -5.00 -3.17 -4.08
CA VAL A 303 -4.26 -2.18 -3.28
C VAL A 303 -3.90 -2.72 -1.90
N THR A 304 -3.81 -4.05 -1.76
CA THR A 304 -3.12 -4.64 -0.61
C THR A 304 -1.64 -4.28 -0.67
N ILE A 305 -0.96 -4.20 0.45
CA ILE A 305 0.47 -3.87 0.47
C ILE A 305 1.26 -4.94 -0.28
N ALA A 306 0.90 -6.21 -0.11
CA ALA A 306 1.49 -7.32 -0.86
C ALA A 306 1.31 -7.17 -2.38
N ALA A 307 0.13 -6.75 -2.85
CA ALA A 307 -0.14 -6.50 -4.26
C ALA A 307 0.65 -5.31 -4.81
N LEU A 308 0.71 -4.20 -4.07
CA LEU A 308 1.49 -3.02 -4.43
C LEU A 308 2.98 -3.38 -4.56
N ARG A 309 3.52 -4.15 -3.58
CA ARG A 309 4.91 -4.63 -3.61
C ARG A 309 5.17 -5.52 -4.83
N ARG A 310 4.31 -6.51 -5.10
CA ARG A 310 4.41 -7.39 -6.27
C ARG A 310 4.34 -6.61 -7.58
N ARG A 311 3.51 -5.58 -7.65
CA ARG A 311 3.41 -4.70 -8.81
C ARG A 311 4.65 -3.84 -9.02
N GLY A 312 5.46 -3.59 -7.97
CA GLY A 312 6.71 -2.83 -8.03
C GLY A 312 6.64 -1.44 -7.42
N TYR A 313 5.65 -1.16 -6.57
CA TYR A 313 5.63 0.05 -5.75
C TYR A 313 6.81 0.06 -4.78
N THR A 314 7.25 1.25 -4.39
CA THR A 314 8.35 1.44 -3.44
C THR A 314 7.83 1.93 -2.10
N PRO A 315 8.46 1.56 -0.98
CA PRO A 315 8.10 2.11 0.33
C PRO A 315 8.20 3.64 0.37
N GLU A 316 9.20 4.21 -0.33
CA GLU A 316 9.43 5.65 -0.43
C GLU A 316 8.25 6.36 -1.09
N SER A 317 7.73 5.81 -2.19
CA SER A 317 6.57 6.37 -2.89
C SER A 317 5.31 6.38 -2.01
N ILE A 318 5.11 5.31 -1.23
CA ILE A 318 3.97 5.21 -0.31
C ILE A 318 4.13 6.18 0.86
N ARG A 319 5.33 6.31 1.44
CA ARG A 319 5.61 7.33 2.47
C ARG A 319 5.34 8.73 1.94
N ARG A 320 5.88 9.07 0.77
CA ARG A 320 5.64 10.36 0.14
C ARG A 320 4.16 10.63 -0.12
N PHE A 321 3.42 9.63 -0.56
CA PHE A 321 1.97 9.72 -0.74
C PHE A 321 1.25 10.02 0.59
N VAL A 322 1.59 9.31 1.67
CA VAL A 322 0.99 9.54 3.00
C VAL A 322 1.32 10.93 3.54
N GLU A 323 2.55 11.42 3.34
CA GLU A 323 2.96 12.78 3.69
C GLU A 323 2.13 13.83 2.94
N LEU A 324 1.98 13.69 1.61
CA LEU A 324 1.18 14.62 0.80
C LEU A 324 -0.31 14.57 1.15
N ALA A 325 -0.83 13.39 1.49
CA ALA A 325 -2.20 13.22 1.96
C ALA A 325 -2.46 13.93 3.28
N GLY A 326 -1.41 14.09 4.09
CA GLY A 326 -1.45 14.76 5.37
C GLY A 326 -2.27 14.03 6.45
N VAL A 327 -2.35 14.66 7.61
CA VAL A 327 -3.06 14.17 8.79
C VAL A 327 -4.11 15.18 9.21
N SER A 328 -5.37 14.77 9.26
CA SER A 328 -6.50 15.62 9.64
C SER A 328 -7.51 14.84 10.48
N LYS A 329 -8.47 15.54 11.07
CA LYS A 329 -9.66 14.97 11.73
C LYS A 329 -10.91 14.95 10.82
N ALA A 330 -10.76 15.28 9.54
CA ALA A 330 -11.84 15.22 8.56
C ALA A 330 -11.55 14.13 7.53
N ASP A 331 -12.50 13.24 7.30
CA ASP A 331 -12.40 12.21 6.27
C ASP A 331 -12.24 12.84 4.89
N ASN A 332 -11.23 12.40 4.16
CA ASN A 332 -10.91 12.88 2.82
C ASN A 332 -10.82 11.72 1.84
N SER A 333 -11.46 11.91 0.68
CA SER A 333 -11.24 11.05 -0.48
C SER A 333 -10.09 11.61 -1.32
N ILE A 334 -9.05 10.82 -1.50
CA ILE A 334 -7.84 11.18 -2.22
C ILE A 334 -7.86 10.52 -3.58
N ASP A 335 -7.51 11.27 -4.62
CA ASP A 335 -7.38 10.73 -5.97
C ASP A 335 -6.24 9.71 -6.02
N SER A 336 -6.54 8.48 -6.46
CA SER A 336 -5.54 7.42 -6.63
C SER A 336 -4.40 7.82 -7.59
N ALA A 337 -4.64 8.76 -8.49
CA ALA A 337 -3.61 9.31 -9.37
C ALA A 337 -2.48 10.03 -8.60
N MET A 338 -2.72 10.51 -7.38
CA MET A 338 -1.68 11.09 -6.52
C MET A 338 -0.69 10.01 -6.04
N LEU A 339 -1.15 8.80 -5.72
CA LEU A 339 -0.27 7.68 -5.36
C LEU A 339 0.63 7.30 -6.55
N GLU A 340 0.05 7.22 -7.75
CA GLU A 340 0.82 6.96 -8.97
C GLU A 340 1.82 8.09 -9.30
N TYR A 341 1.45 9.35 -9.02
CA TYR A 341 2.37 10.48 -9.17
C TYR A 341 3.59 10.32 -8.26
N CYS A 342 3.40 10.04 -6.97
CA CYS A 342 4.51 9.81 -6.03
C CYS A 342 5.42 8.68 -6.50
N LEU A 343 4.84 7.63 -7.05
CA LEU A 343 5.58 6.49 -7.58
C LEU A 343 6.43 6.87 -8.82
N ARG A 344 5.86 7.63 -9.77
CA ARG A 344 6.62 8.10 -10.94
C ARG A 344 7.81 8.96 -10.55
N GLU A 345 7.61 9.90 -9.62
CA GLU A 345 8.68 10.77 -9.13
C GLU A 345 9.80 9.97 -8.44
N ASP A 346 9.44 8.94 -7.64
CA ASP A 346 10.42 8.09 -7.00
C ASP A 346 11.22 7.24 -7.99
N LEU A 347 10.55 6.67 -9.00
CA LEU A 347 11.19 5.79 -9.98
C LEU A 347 12.04 6.54 -11.01
N LYS A 348 11.69 7.80 -11.30
CA LYS A 348 12.27 8.59 -12.40
C LYS A 348 13.79 8.68 -12.37
N LEU A 349 14.35 8.91 -11.19
CA LEU A 349 15.80 9.08 -11.00
C LEU A 349 16.51 7.78 -10.60
N LYS A 350 15.76 6.76 -10.17
CA LYS A 350 16.31 5.53 -9.61
C LYS A 350 16.40 4.37 -10.59
N LYS A 351 15.63 4.40 -11.71
CA LYS A 351 15.49 3.23 -12.57
C LYS A 351 16.17 3.41 -13.93
N SER A 352 16.82 2.34 -14.37
CA SER A 352 17.41 2.27 -15.70
C SER A 352 16.32 2.28 -16.77
N ARG A 353 16.57 3.04 -17.84
CA ARG A 353 15.72 3.12 -19.03
C ARG A 353 16.21 2.12 -20.06
N VAL A 354 15.36 1.16 -20.40
CA VAL A 354 15.66 0.08 -21.34
C VAL A 354 14.67 0.10 -22.50
N MET A 355 15.08 -0.42 -23.65
CA MET A 355 14.20 -0.55 -24.80
C MET A 355 13.46 -1.88 -24.75
N ALA A 356 12.15 -1.82 -24.92
CA ALA A 356 11.25 -2.96 -24.95
C ALA A 356 10.16 -2.68 -25.98
N ILE A 357 9.88 -3.65 -26.84
CA ILE A 357 8.87 -3.58 -27.90
C ILE A 357 7.69 -4.45 -27.49
N LEU A 358 6.56 -3.82 -27.27
CA LEU A 358 5.34 -4.47 -26.75
C LEU A 358 4.40 -4.94 -27.87
N ASP A 359 4.35 -4.23 -28.98
CA ASP A 359 3.61 -4.61 -30.20
C ASP A 359 4.56 -4.59 -31.40
N PRO A 360 5.31 -5.69 -31.63
CA PRO A 360 6.43 -5.71 -32.54
C PRO A 360 6.02 -5.75 -34.01
N VAL A 361 6.80 -5.04 -34.82
CA VAL A 361 6.96 -5.25 -36.26
C VAL A 361 8.44 -5.30 -36.60
N LYS A 362 8.81 -6.18 -37.53
CA LYS A 362 10.20 -6.32 -37.97
C LYS A 362 10.62 -5.11 -38.82
N LEU A 363 11.84 -4.62 -38.60
CA LEU A 363 12.50 -3.64 -39.45
C LEU A 363 13.79 -4.24 -39.99
N VAL A 364 14.01 -4.13 -41.30
CA VAL A 364 15.23 -4.58 -41.97
C VAL A 364 15.97 -3.37 -42.53
N ILE A 365 17.27 -3.26 -42.20
CA ILE A 365 18.14 -2.23 -42.73
C ILE A 365 18.87 -2.82 -43.92
N ASP A 366 18.38 -2.56 -45.13
CA ASP A 366 18.81 -3.23 -46.38
C ASP A 366 20.31 -3.06 -46.71
N ASN A 367 20.86 -1.91 -46.37
CA ASN A 367 22.29 -1.60 -46.61
C ASN A 367 23.21 -1.84 -45.41
N TYR A 368 22.70 -2.45 -44.31
CA TYR A 368 23.56 -2.88 -43.20
C TYR A 368 24.16 -4.25 -43.49
N PRO A 369 25.46 -4.47 -43.20
CA PRO A 369 26.14 -5.74 -43.53
C PRO A 369 25.46 -6.94 -42.87
N GLU A 370 25.21 -7.98 -43.66
CA GLU A 370 24.57 -9.21 -43.21
C GLU A 370 25.43 -9.92 -42.16
N GLY A 371 24.80 -10.41 -41.07
CA GLY A 371 25.46 -11.11 -39.97
C GLY A 371 26.30 -10.24 -39.05
N GLN A 372 26.49 -8.96 -39.35
CA GLN A 372 27.23 -8.03 -38.49
C GLN A 372 26.36 -7.62 -37.31
N ILE A 373 26.94 -7.71 -36.11
CA ILE A 373 26.40 -7.13 -34.89
C ILE A 373 27.46 -6.22 -34.28
N GLU A 374 27.07 -4.99 -33.95
CA GLU A 374 27.92 -4.06 -33.21
C GLU A 374 27.30 -3.72 -31.85
N GLU A 375 28.13 -3.34 -30.90
CA GLU A 375 27.68 -2.86 -29.60
C GLU A 375 27.69 -1.33 -29.55
N LEU A 376 26.54 -0.76 -29.20
CA LEU A 376 26.37 0.67 -29.04
C LEU A 376 26.24 1.03 -27.55
N ASP A 377 26.71 2.23 -27.21
CA ASP A 377 26.57 2.77 -25.85
C ASP A 377 25.19 3.37 -25.64
N ALA A 378 24.54 2.97 -24.57
CA ALA A 378 23.28 3.53 -24.14
C ALA A 378 23.33 3.97 -22.66
N PRO A 379 23.02 5.23 -22.33
CA PRO A 379 22.95 5.67 -20.95
C PRO A 379 21.80 4.94 -20.23
N ASN A 380 22.04 4.51 -18.99
CA ASN A 380 21.02 3.85 -18.19
C ASN A 380 19.93 4.83 -17.74
N ASN A 381 20.29 6.08 -17.49
CA ASN A 381 19.32 7.15 -17.20
C ASN A 381 19.93 8.50 -17.58
N MET A 382 19.26 9.26 -18.44
CA MET A 382 19.75 10.58 -18.89
C MET A 382 19.65 11.67 -17.82
N GLU A 383 18.87 11.45 -16.77
CA GLU A 383 18.67 12.40 -15.67
C GLU A 383 19.48 12.03 -14.42
N ASN A 384 20.11 10.84 -14.41
CA ASN A 384 20.97 10.38 -13.33
C ASN A 384 22.20 9.63 -13.91
N GLU A 385 23.30 10.35 -14.06
CA GLU A 385 24.54 9.82 -14.61
C GLU A 385 25.21 8.77 -13.72
N GLU A 386 24.89 8.73 -12.42
CA GLU A 386 25.42 7.73 -11.48
C GLU A 386 25.03 6.30 -11.85
N LEU A 387 23.91 6.14 -12.57
CA LEU A 387 23.50 4.82 -13.08
C LEU A 387 24.36 4.32 -14.24
N GLY A 388 25.25 5.15 -14.80
CA GLY A 388 26.19 4.77 -15.83
C GLY A 388 25.55 4.46 -17.19
N SER A 389 26.20 3.58 -17.96
CA SER A 389 25.77 3.17 -19.29
C SER A 389 25.92 1.67 -19.48
N ARG A 390 25.28 1.15 -20.51
CA ARG A 390 25.38 -0.26 -20.94
C ARG A 390 25.63 -0.36 -22.44
N LYS A 391 26.04 -1.54 -22.87
CA LYS A 391 26.16 -1.89 -24.29
C LYS A 391 24.86 -2.52 -24.77
N ILE A 392 24.38 -2.09 -25.93
CA ILE A 392 23.21 -2.65 -26.60
C ILE A 392 23.61 -3.16 -28.00
N PRO A 393 23.25 -4.40 -28.37
CA PRO A 393 23.56 -4.95 -29.69
C PRO A 393 22.70 -4.28 -30.77
N PHE A 394 23.32 -3.97 -31.91
CA PHE A 394 22.67 -3.42 -33.09
C PHE A 394 23.02 -4.27 -34.30
N GLY A 395 22.09 -4.56 -35.17
CA GLY A 395 22.26 -5.37 -36.36
C GLY A 395 21.33 -4.98 -37.49
N ARG A 396 21.33 -5.80 -38.56
CA ARG A 396 20.52 -5.58 -39.76
C ARG A 396 19.01 -5.70 -39.50
N GLU A 397 18.61 -6.65 -38.65
CA GLU A 397 17.19 -6.90 -38.32
C GLU A 397 16.87 -6.42 -36.91
N LEU A 398 15.83 -5.63 -36.80
CA LEU A 398 15.36 -5.03 -35.56
C LEU A 398 13.87 -5.31 -35.37
N TYR A 399 13.39 -5.20 -34.12
CA TYR A 399 11.98 -4.99 -33.80
C TYR A 399 11.76 -3.54 -33.41
N ILE A 400 10.66 -2.96 -33.89
CA ILE A 400 10.15 -1.63 -33.50
C ILE A 400 8.68 -1.76 -33.10
N GLU A 401 8.13 -0.74 -32.42
CA GLU A 401 6.68 -0.70 -32.16
C GLU A 401 5.92 -0.54 -33.48
N ARG A 402 4.83 -1.30 -33.63
CA ARG A 402 3.98 -1.24 -34.82
C ARG A 402 3.45 0.15 -35.08
N GLU A 403 3.13 0.90 -34.02
CA GLU A 403 2.67 2.29 -34.11
C GLU A 403 3.73 3.28 -34.63
N ASP A 404 4.99 2.87 -34.67
CA ASP A 404 6.08 3.71 -35.19
C ASP A 404 6.20 3.67 -36.71
N PHE A 405 5.37 2.89 -37.39
CA PHE A 405 5.27 2.87 -38.85
C PHE A 405 3.83 3.07 -39.32
N MET A 406 3.64 3.91 -40.32
CA MET A 406 2.41 4.07 -41.10
C MET A 406 2.75 4.29 -42.56
N GLU A 407 2.04 3.61 -43.45
CA GLU A 407 2.25 3.78 -44.90
C GLU A 407 1.72 5.13 -45.39
N GLU A 408 0.53 5.51 -44.90
CA GLU A 408 -0.12 6.79 -45.17
C GLU A 408 -0.40 7.55 -43.85
N PRO A 409 0.58 8.29 -43.33
CA PRO A 409 0.45 8.90 -42.01
C PRO A 409 -0.41 10.19 -42.04
N PRO A 410 -1.07 10.53 -40.94
CA PRO A 410 -1.75 11.81 -40.77
C PRO A 410 -0.74 12.98 -40.68
N LYS A 411 -1.22 14.20 -40.83
CA LYS A 411 -0.41 15.42 -40.62
C LYS A 411 0.20 15.41 -39.21
N LYS A 412 1.48 15.81 -39.11
CA LYS A 412 2.27 15.85 -37.85
C LYS A 412 2.67 14.46 -37.29
N TYR A 413 2.67 13.43 -38.09
CA TYR A 413 3.29 12.15 -37.73
C TYR A 413 4.80 12.21 -37.99
N PHE A 414 5.61 12.09 -36.96
CA PHE A 414 7.06 12.25 -37.01
C PHE A 414 7.81 10.91 -36.82
N ARG A 415 7.21 9.81 -37.25
CA ARG A 415 7.77 8.48 -37.18
C ARG A 415 8.00 7.93 -38.59
N LEU A 416 8.20 6.62 -38.78
CA LEU A 416 8.51 6.03 -40.07
C LEU A 416 7.30 5.97 -41.01
N PHE A 417 7.54 6.39 -42.23
CA PHE A 417 6.71 6.16 -43.42
C PHE A 417 7.58 6.21 -44.65
N PRO A 418 7.18 5.67 -45.81
CA PRO A 418 8.01 5.66 -47.01
C PRO A 418 8.56 7.05 -47.36
N GLY A 419 9.91 7.15 -47.45
CA GLY A 419 10.66 8.39 -47.73
C GLY A 419 10.97 9.25 -46.51
N ASN A 420 10.48 8.92 -45.30
CA ASN A 420 10.81 9.68 -44.08
C ASN A 420 12.02 9.11 -43.34
N GLU A 421 12.79 10.04 -42.75
CA GLU A 421 13.98 9.73 -41.96
C GLU A 421 13.73 9.95 -40.47
N VAL A 422 14.13 9.00 -39.63
CA VAL A 422 14.07 9.10 -38.18
C VAL A 422 15.39 8.65 -37.54
N ARG A 423 15.62 9.00 -36.28
CA ARG A 423 16.71 8.44 -35.48
C ARG A 423 16.26 7.15 -34.77
N LEU A 424 16.99 6.09 -34.94
CA LEU A 424 16.98 4.97 -34.01
C LEU A 424 17.72 5.39 -32.75
N MET A 425 17.08 5.28 -31.59
CA MET A 425 17.60 5.76 -30.29
C MET A 425 19.00 5.17 -30.02
N ASN A 426 19.95 6.02 -29.67
CA ASN A 426 21.36 5.66 -29.42
C ASN A 426 22.07 5.00 -30.61
N ALA A 427 21.52 5.04 -31.82
CA ALA A 427 22.08 4.40 -33.02
C ALA A 427 22.23 5.39 -34.19
N TYR A 428 21.58 5.12 -35.29
CA TYR A 428 21.73 5.82 -36.56
C TYR A 428 20.44 6.50 -37.02
N PHE A 429 20.55 7.35 -38.03
CA PHE A 429 19.41 7.74 -38.83
C PHE A 429 19.08 6.65 -39.82
N VAL A 430 17.77 6.39 -39.99
CA VAL A 430 17.25 5.46 -40.98
C VAL A 430 16.16 6.11 -41.79
N THR A 431 16.18 5.87 -43.12
CA THR A 431 15.16 6.32 -44.06
C THR A 431 14.33 5.12 -44.51
N CYS A 432 13.01 5.21 -44.34
CA CYS A 432 12.12 4.14 -44.77
C CYS A 432 12.02 4.08 -46.29
N THR A 433 12.16 2.88 -46.85
CA THR A 433 12.08 2.63 -48.31
C THR A 433 10.79 1.93 -48.71
N GLY A 434 10.10 1.27 -47.77
CA GLY A 434 8.84 0.58 -48.03
C GLY A 434 8.48 -0.43 -46.94
N CYS A 435 7.52 -1.29 -47.22
CA CYS A 435 7.10 -2.35 -46.32
C CYS A 435 6.60 -3.59 -47.07
N GLU A 436 6.61 -4.74 -46.40
CA GLU A 436 5.96 -5.98 -46.82
C GLU A 436 4.68 -6.19 -45.99
N LYS A 437 3.69 -6.84 -46.62
CA LYS A 437 2.41 -7.16 -46.02
C LYS A 437 2.05 -8.61 -46.13
N ASP A 438 1.26 -9.12 -45.20
CA ASP A 438 0.65 -10.42 -45.27
C ASP A 438 -0.59 -10.41 -46.21
N ALA A 439 -1.24 -11.58 -46.34
CA ALA A 439 -2.42 -11.75 -47.19
C ALA A 439 -3.63 -10.89 -46.70
N ASP A 440 -3.66 -10.52 -45.43
CA ASP A 440 -4.70 -9.72 -44.81
C ASP A 440 -4.39 -8.21 -44.85
N GLY A 441 -3.26 -7.83 -45.44
CA GLY A 441 -2.82 -6.46 -45.59
C GLY A 441 -2.09 -5.86 -44.37
N ASN A 442 -1.79 -6.67 -43.37
CA ASN A 442 -1.03 -6.21 -42.19
C ASN A 442 0.46 -6.11 -42.55
N VAL A 443 1.10 -5.05 -42.06
CA VAL A 443 2.55 -4.85 -42.23
C VAL A 443 3.30 -5.89 -41.41
N THR A 444 4.18 -6.65 -42.08
CA THR A 444 5.02 -7.70 -41.48
C THR A 444 6.49 -7.28 -41.39
N VAL A 445 6.99 -6.53 -42.37
CA VAL A 445 8.37 -6.03 -42.40
C VAL A 445 8.38 -4.59 -42.89
N VAL A 446 9.16 -3.74 -42.24
CA VAL A 446 9.48 -2.38 -42.68
C VAL A 446 10.91 -2.35 -43.20
N HIS A 447 11.13 -1.82 -44.39
CA HIS A 447 12.43 -1.70 -45.03
C HIS A 447 12.99 -0.29 -44.86
N CYS A 448 14.28 -0.21 -44.49
CA CYS A 448 15.00 1.07 -44.31
C CYS A 448 16.41 0.96 -44.84
N THR A 449 17.00 2.12 -45.14
CA THR A 449 18.45 2.27 -45.29
C THR A 449 18.99 3.14 -44.16
N TYR A 450 20.20 2.86 -43.66
CA TYR A 450 20.83 3.66 -42.62
C TYR A 450 21.98 4.54 -43.21
N ASP A 451 22.28 5.63 -42.53
CA ASP A 451 23.40 6.49 -42.81
C ASP A 451 24.51 6.28 -41.74
N PRO A 452 25.62 5.62 -42.10
CA PRO A 452 26.67 5.27 -41.14
C PRO A 452 27.37 6.49 -40.50
N GLU A 453 27.34 7.67 -41.13
CA GLU A 453 27.95 8.89 -40.57
C GLU A 453 27.15 9.44 -39.38
N THR A 454 25.89 9.06 -39.24
CA THR A 454 24.97 9.60 -38.24
C THR A 454 25.00 8.86 -36.89
N LYS A 455 26.00 8.01 -36.68
CA LYS A 455 26.16 7.25 -35.43
C LYS A 455 26.05 8.17 -34.21
N SER A 456 25.24 7.78 -33.23
CA SER A 456 25.11 8.53 -31.98
C SER A 456 26.46 8.65 -31.28
N GLY A 457 26.83 9.86 -30.84
CA GLY A 457 28.13 10.14 -30.23
C GLY A 457 29.27 10.44 -31.22
N SER A 458 29.06 10.35 -32.55
CA SER A 458 30.07 10.67 -33.56
C SER A 458 30.34 12.18 -33.75
N GLY A 459 29.50 13.04 -33.14
CA GLY A 459 29.54 14.49 -33.36
C GLY A 459 28.84 14.95 -34.65
N PHE A 460 28.12 14.07 -35.34
CA PHE A 460 27.36 14.42 -36.54
C PHE A 460 26.29 15.48 -36.25
N ASN A 461 26.31 16.58 -36.98
CA ASN A 461 25.38 17.71 -36.81
C ASN A 461 24.90 18.35 -38.13
N ALA A 462 25.23 17.73 -39.27
CA ALA A 462 24.90 18.29 -40.59
C ALA A 462 23.40 18.40 -40.86
N ARG A 463 22.59 17.56 -40.26
CA ARG A 463 21.14 17.61 -40.33
C ARG A 463 20.47 17.08 -39.05
N LYS A 464 19.22 17.46 -38.84
CA LYS A 464 18.40 17.00 -37.70
C LYS A 464 17.16 16.29 -38.21
N VAL A 465 16.74 15.24 -37.52
CA VAL A 465 15.45 14.55 -37.72
C VAL A 465 14.48 14.91 -36.62
N LYS A 466 13.19 14.89 -36.92
CA LYS A 466 12.13 15.25 -35.95
C LYS A 466 11.72 14.08 -35.07
N GLY A 467 11.89 12.85 -35.54
CA GLY A 467 11.46 11.63 -34.85
C GLY A 467 12.62 10.81 -34.31
N THR A 468 12.45 10.28 -33.10
CA THR A 468 13.29 9.24 -32.53
C THR A 468 12.42 8.08 -32.10
N ILE A 469 12.74 6.86 -32.53
CA ILE A 469 12.05 5.63 -32.15
C ILE A 469 13.00 4.69 -31.42
N HIS A 470 12.48 3.86 -30.54
CA HIS A 470 13.23 2.81 -29.85
C HIS A 470 13.09 1.48 -30.61
N TRP A 471 13.99 0.56 -30.34
CA TRP A 471 14.17 -0.66 -31.10
C TRP A 471 14.90 -1.72 -30.26
N VAL A 472 14.87 -2.97 -30.67
CA VAL A 472 15.73 -4.04 -30.16
C VAL A 472 16.24 -4.90 -31.33
N ALA A 473 17.48 -5.40 -31.23
CA ALA A 473 18.07 -6.25 -32.26
C ALA A 473 17.39 -7.63 -32.28
N ALA A 474 16.83 -8.04 -33.41
CA ALA A 474 16.03 -9.25 -33.51
C ALA A 474 16.80 -10.54 -33.16
N GLN A 475 18.12 -10.58 -33.48
CA GLN A 475 18.96 -11.77 -33.26
C GLN A 475 19.28 -12.03 -31.78
N THR A 476 19.21 -10.99 -30.92
CA THR A 476 19.61 -11.07 -29.51
C THR A 476 18.47 -10.74 -28.56
N ALA A 477 17.32 -10.31 -29.07
CA ALA A 477 16.20 -9.89 -28.26
C ALA A 477 15.69 -11.00 -27.31
N LEU A 478 15.42 -10.60 -26.08
CA LEU A 478 14.72 -11.45 -25.13
C LEU A 478 13.22 -11.43 -25.44
N LYS A 479 12.64 -12.59 -25.76
CA LYS A 479 11.17 -12.74 -25.83
C LYS A 479 10.64 -12.90 -24.40
N ALA A 480 9.69 -12.05 -23.97
CA ALA A 480 9.14 -12.06 -22.64
C ALA A 480 7.63 -11.77 -22.62
N GLU A 481 6.97 -12.20 -21.55
CA GLU A 481 5.59 -11.83 -21.23
C GLU A 481 5.59 -10.47 -20.50
N VAL A 482 4.70 -9.59 -20.94
CA VAL A 482 4.46 -8.29 -20.30
C VAL A 482 2.99 -8.16 -19.95
N ARG A 483 2.70 -7.74 -18.72
CA ARG A 483 1.35 -7.58 -18.19
C ARG A 483 1.04 -6.12 -17.97
N LEU A 484 -0.03 -5.66 -18.60
CA LEU A 484 -0.52 -4.29 -18.46
C LEU A 484 -1.74 -4.30 -17.55
N TYR A 485 -1.64 -3.59 -16.42
CA TYR A 485 -2.70 -3.47 -15.44
C TYR A 485 -3.39 -2.12 -15.54
N GLU A 486 -4.71 -2.14 -15.54
CA GLU A 486 -5.59 -0.98 -15.41
C GLU A 486 -6.40 -1.11 -14.12
N ASN A 487 -7.19 -0.07 -13.79
CA ASN A 487 -8.04 -0.12 -12.61
C ASN A 487 -9.03 -1.28 -12.67
N LEU A 488 -9.16 -2.00 -11.56
CA LEU A 488 -10.04 -3.17 -11.46
C LEU A 488 -11.53 -2.79 -11.52
N VAL A 489 -11.87 -1.56 -11.10
CA VAL A 489 -13.22 -1.02 -11.21
C VAL A 489 -13.37 -0.14 -12.44
N ASP A 490 -14.57 -0.13 -13.01
CA ASP A 490 -14.95 0.75 -14.12
C ASP A 490 -15.16 2.18 -13.57
N GLU A 491 -14.25 3.09 -13.91
CA GLU A 491 -14.26 4.46 -13.39
C GLU A 491 -15.46 5.27 -13.86
N GLU A 492 -15.96 5.00 -15.07
CA GLU A 492 -17.08 5.75 -15.65
C GLU A 492 -18.42 5.37 -15.00
N LYS A 493 -18.57 4.10 -14.65
CA LYS A 493 -19.80 3.57 -14.01
C LYS A 493 -19.80 3.71 -12.50
N GLY A 494 -18.63 4.00 -11.89
CA GLY A 494 -18.44 4.02 -10.47
C GLY A 494 -18.21 2.64 -9.86
N LYS A 495 -17.86 2.61 -8.58
CA LYS A 495 -17.37 1.42 -7.89
C LYS A 495 -18.42 0.31 -7.73
N LEU A 496 -19.66 0.66 -7.47
CA LEU A 496 -20.73 -0.28 -7.15
C LEU A 496 -21.94 -0.11 -8.05
N ASN A 497 -22.56 -1.21 -8.41
CA ASN A 497 -23.89 -1.28 -9.00
C ASN A 497 -24.96 -0.96 -7.95
N ALA A 498 -26.20 -0.72 -8.40
CA ALA A 498 -27.35 -0.47 -7.53
C ALA A 498 -27.65 -1.64 -6.57
N ASP A 499 -27.29 -2.86 -6.92
CA ASP A 499 -27.44 -4.06 -6.08
C ASP A 499 -26.27 -4.28 -5.11
N GLY A 500 -25.29 -3.38 -5.06
CA GLY A 500 -24.09 -3.46 -4.22
C GLY A 500 -22.98 -4.37 -4.74
N THR A 501 -23.09 -4.89 -5.95
CA THR A 501 -22.00 -5.61 -6.62
C THR A 501 -20.99 -4.65 -7.23
N LEU A 502 -19.75 -5.14 -7.46
CA LEU A 502 -18.68 -4.33 -8.04
C LEU A 502 -18.87 -4.16 -9.55
N ASN A 503 -18.70 -2.93 -10.04
CA ASN A 503 -18.53 -2.65 -11.45
C ASN A 503 -17.08 -2.94 -11.86
N LEU A 504 -16.82 -4.12 -12.39
CA LEU A 504 -15.49 -4.55 -12.77
C LEU A 504 -15.16 -4.12 -14.20
N ASN A 505 -13.91 -3.67 -14.38
CA ASN A 505 -13.33 -3.38 -15.68
C ASN A 505 -12.87 -4.69 -16.35
N PRO A 506 -13.48 -5.14 -17.44
CA PRO A 506 -13.09 -6.37 -18.12
C PRO A 506 -11.68 -6.31 -18.72
N ASN A 507 -11.16 -5.10 -18.95
CA ASN A 507 -9.83 -4.83 -19.50
C ASN A 507 -8.79 -4.51 -18.42
N SER A 508 -9.06 -4.86 -17.15
CA SER A 508 -8.15 -4.56 -16.02
C SER A 508 -6.80 -5.28 -16.12
N LEU A 509 -6.70 -6.33 -16.93
CA LEU A 509 -5.46 -7.04 -17.23
C LEU A 509 -5.38 -7.37 -18.71
N ARG A 510 -4.28 -6.98 -19.36
CA ARG A 510 -3.89 -7.37 -20.71
C ARG A 510 -2.54 -8.05 -20.69
N VAL A 511 -2.48 -9.31 -21.11
CA VAL A 511 -1.25 -10.11 -21.16
C VAL A 511 -0.71 -10.10 -22.58
N LEU A 512 0.51 -9.60 -22.76
CA LEU A 512 1.25 -9.57 -24.02
C LEU A 512 2.33 -10.65 -23.98
N LYS A 513 2.21 -11.68 -24.79
CA LYS A 513 3.11 -12.85 -24.75
C LYS A 513 4.29 -12.77 -25.71
N GLU A 514 4.25 -11.84 -26.65
CA GLU A 514 5.24 -11.69 -27.71
C GLU A 514 5.88 -10.29 -27.69
N CYS A 515 6.44 -9.91 -26.52
CA CYS A 515 7.24 -8.71 -26.40
C CYS A 515 8.72 -9.04 -26.60
N TYR A 516 9.46 -8.11 -27.21
CA TYR A 516 10.90 -8.24 -27.43
C TYR A 516 11.66 -7.15 -26.71
N LEU A 517 12.60 -7.55 -25.85
CA LEU A 517 13.30 -6.70 -24.90
C LEU A 517 14.81 -6.79 -25.14
N GLU A 518 15.55 -5.81 -24.63
CA GLU A 518 17.02 -5.88 -24.59
C GLU A 518 17.49 -7.18 -23.92
N PRO A 519 18.54 -7.83 -24.47
CA PRO A 519 18.99 -9.14 -23.97
C PRO A 519 19.49 -9.12 -22.52
N GLY A 520 19.99 -7.98 -22.03
CA GLY A 520 20.45 -7.82 -20.65
C GLY A 520 19.37 -8.05 -19.60
N LEU A 521 18.08 -7.93 -19.97
CA LEU A 521 16.97 -8.17 -19.05
C LEU A 521 16.72 -9.66 -18.76
N LYS A 522 17.41 -10.57 -19.43
CA LYS A 522 17.32 -12.02 -19.17
C LYS A 522 17.74 -12.39 -17.75
N GLU A 523 18.68 -11.65 -17.18
CA GLU A 523 19.22 -11.87 -15.83
C GLU A 523 18.51 -11.03 -14.75
N ALA A 524 17.45 -10.30 -15.13
CA ALA A 524 16.69 -9.48 -14.21
C ALA A 524 16.02 -10.33 -13.12
N LYS A 525 16.10 -9.84 -11.88
CA LYS A 525 15.66 -10.58 -10.68
C LYS A 525 14.25 -10.15 -10.27
N PRO A 526 13.50 -10.99 -9.55
CA PRO A 526 12.23 -10.61 -8.93
C PRO A 526 12.32 -9.26 -8.21
N PHE A 527 11.29 -8.43 -8.37
CA PHE A 527 11.18 -7.05 -7.87
C PHE A 527 12.12 -6.02 -8.52
N GLU A 528 13.03 -6.42 -9.39
CA GLU A 528 13.83 -5.46 -10.13
C GLU A 528 12.95 -4.67 -11.11
N SER A 529 13.15 -3.36 -11.17
CA SER A 529 12.27 -2.45 -11.92
C SER A 529 13.05 -1.63 -12.94
N PHE A 530 12.40 -1.36 -14.07
CA PHE A 530 12.97 -0.63 -15.20
C PHE A 530 11.94 0.34 -15.78
N GLN A 531 12.42 1.41 -16.40
CA GLN A 531 11.59 2.19 -17.30
C GLN A 531 11.70 1.59 -18.72
N PHE A 532 10.61 1.05 -19.25
CA PHE A 532 10.53 0.73 -20.67
C PHE A 532 10.28 2.03 -21.43
N VAL A 533 11.24 2.39 -22.27
CA VAL A 533 11.24 3.67 -23.02
C VAL A 533 9.87 3.86 -23.70
N ARG A 534 9.25 5.03 -23.48
CA ARG A 534 7.94 5.43 -23.99
C ARG A 534 6.73 4.64 -23.46
N ASN A 535 6.92 3.49 -22.81
CA ASN A 535 5.84 2.59 -22.41
C ASN A 535 5.43 2.74 -20.93
N GLY A 536 6.36 2.95 -20.01
CA GLY A 536 6.08 3.05 -18.58
C GLY A 536 7.17 2.47 -17.71
N TYR A 537 6.86 2.25 -16.44
CA TYR A 537 7.71 1.54 -15.50
C TYR A 537 7.20 0.13 -15.31
N PHE A 538 8.12 -0.83 -15.25
CA PHE A 538 7.83 -2.26 -15.18
C PHE A 538 8.69 -2.93 -14.13
N CYS A 539 8.13 -3.94 -13.46
CA CYS A 539 8.76 -4.73 -12.41
C CYS A 539 8.75 -6.20 -12.79
N VAL A 540 9.83 -6.90 -12.51
CA VAL A 540 9.89 -8.36 -12.66
C VAL A 540 8.96 -9.01 -11.64
N ASP A 541 8.00 -9.81 -12.11
CA ASP A 541 7.05 -10.52 -11.25
C ASP A 541 7.77 -11.54 -10.37
N CYS A 542 7.49 -11.51 -9.06
CA CYS A 542 8.15 -12.37 -8.10
C CYS A 542 7.60 -13.80 -8.02
N ARG A 543 6.40 -14.04 -8.59
CA ARG A 543 5.73 -15.36 -8.54
C ARG A 543 5.88 -16.14 -9.83
N ASP A 544 5.73 -15.43 -10.96
CA ASP A 544 5.54 -16.09 -12.25
C ASP A 544 6.79 -16.03 -13.15
N SER A 545 7.86 -15.35 -12.69
CA SER A 545 9.15 -15.34 -13.37
C SER A 545 9.98 -16.57 -13.04
N GLU A 546 10.66 -17.11 -14.04
CA GLU A 546 11.64 -18.19 -13.92
C GLU A 546 13.05 -17.65 -14.31
N PRO A 547 14.14 -18.27 -13.83
CA PRO A 547 15.48 -17.90 -14.28
C PRO A 547 15.59 -17.89 -15.81
N GLY A 548 16.01 -16.77 -16.37
CA GLY A 548 16.12 -16.56 -17.81
C GLY A 548 14.80 -16.34 -18.56
N LYS A 549 13.67 -16.35 -17.87
CA LYS A 549 12.33 -16.10 -18.40
C LYS A 549 11.54 -15.14 -17.52
N PRO A 550 11.94 -13.88 -17.42
CA PRO A 550 11.25 -12.91 -16.60
C PRO A 550 9.88 -12.56 -17.18
N VAL A 551 8.91 -12.37 -16.29
CA VAL A 551 7.59 -11.79 -16.57
C VAL A 551 7.58 -10.38 -16.01
N PHE A 552 7.12 -9.40 -16.79
CA PHE A 552 7.13 -8.01 -16.39
C PHE A 552 5.72 -7.48 -16.12
N ASN A 553 5.52 -6.95 -14.94
CA ASN A 553 4.30 -6.25 -14.54
C ASN A 553 4.44 -4.75 -14.77
N ARG A 554 3.52 -4.11 -15.48
CA ARG A 554 3.49 -2.65 -15.55
C ARG A 554 3.16 -2.07 -14.16
N ILE A 555 4.10 -1.30 -13.63
CA ILE A 555 3.91 -0.57 -12.37
C ILE A 555 2.95 0.59 -12.62
N VAL A 556 3.36 1.50 -13.52
CA VAL A 556 2.64 2.73 -13.84
C VAL A 556 3.03 3.24 -15.24
N SER A 557 2.11 3.93 -15.92
CA SER A 557 2.37 4.60 -17.19
C SER A 557 3.24 5.85 -17.00
N LEU A 558 3.83 6.39 -18.08
CA LEU A 558 4.65 7.62 -18.01
C LEU A 558 3.82 8.89 -17.82
N LYS A 559 2.58 8.89 -18.27
CA LYS A 559 1.69 10.07 -18.17
C LYS A 559 1.00 10.09 -16.82
N SER A 560 0.92 11.27 -16.22
CA SER A 560 0.15 11.52 -15.00
C SER A 560 -1.07 12.40 -15.32
N SER A 561 -2.23 12.04 -14.78
CA SER A 561 -3.40 12.91 -14.72
C SER A 561 -3.35 13.87 -13.52
N PHE A 562 -2.57 13.53 -12.49
CA PHE A 562 -2.42 14.33 -11.28
C PHE A 562 -1.39 15.46 -11.46
N LYS A 563 -1.70 16.62 -10.90
CA LYS A 563 -0.77 17.75 -10.77
C LYS A 563 -0.82 18.25 -9.33
N LEU A 564 0.35 18.51 -8.76
CA LEU A 564 0.40 19.18 -7.45
C LEU A 564 -0.34 20.52 -7.50
N PRO A 565 -1.13 20.87 -6.49
CA PRO A 565 -1.65 22.21 -6.32
C PRO A 565 -0.48 23.20 -6.31
N LYS A 566 -0.66 24.32 -7.01
CA LYS A 566 0.35 25.39 -7.04
C LYS A 566 0.37 26.15 -5.72
#